data_459e37de995ab0d68d0feaeb6b72fcdb
#
_entry.id   459e37de995ab0d68d0feaeb6b72fcdb
#
_cell.length_a   1.000
_cell.length_b   1.000
_cell.length_c   1.000
_cell.angle_alpha   90.00
_cell.angle_beta   90.00
_cell.angle_gamma   90.00
#
_symmetry.space_group_name_H-M   'P 1'
#
loop_
_entity.id
_entity.type
_entity.pdbx_description
1 polymer ?
#
loop_
_entity_poly.entity_id
_entity_poly.type
_entity_poly.pdbx_seq_one_letter_code
_entity_poly.pdbx_strand_id
1 'polypeptide(L)'
;VLRGSRDGFVETLVLNAALLRRRIRDPQLSLELMGVGTRSRSDVAVCYMEDKVDKKLLDSIKKRIQAIRVEALTMNIESLAECLYEHKWINPFPKFKYSERPDTAAAAVLDGNIVIMVDNSPAVMIVPTSIFDIIEEADDYNFAPVIGTYLRISRFLLTLVTMLLTPTWLLLIDNPQWLPEWMMFITVSDEITVPVFFQLLLLELSIDGLKLAAVNTPTLLSTPLSVVAGIVVGEYAVSSGWFNAESMLYMAVVSVGTYSQASFEMGYAMKFMRIILLCLTAAFNLAGYIAGILLIAATIAFNRTMTGCSYIYPLIPFDKKMLKRKLLRVRLPHGNEK
;
A
#
# COMPACT_ATOMS: atom_id res chain seq x y z
N VAL A 1 10.69 10.46 8.94
CA VAL A 1 9.65 11.15 9.73
C VAL A 1 9.92 12.65 9.71
N LEU A 2 9.03 13.43 9.09
CA LEU A 2 9.16 14.91 9.01
C LEU A 2 8.93 15.53 10.39
N ARG A 3 7.99 15.02 11.15
CA ARG A 3 7.61 15.44 12.50
C ARG A 3 6.94 14.29 13.24
N GLY A 4 7.18 14.17 14.54
CA GLY A 4 6.53 13.12 15.35
C GLY A 4 7.53 12.25 16.11
N SER A 5 7.09 11.08 16.55
CA SER A 5 7.93 10.15 17.29
C SER A 5 9.07 9.64 16.43
N ARG A 6 10.28 9.63 16.99
CA ARG A 6 11.48 9.04 16.38
C ARG A 6 11.78 7.65 16.92
N ASP A 7 11.01 7.18 17.91
CA ASP A 7 11.10 5.80 18.36
C ASP A 7 10.63 4.88 17.23
N GLY A 8 11.39 3.85 16.93
CA GLY A 8 11.04 2.76 16.04
C GLY A 8 10.97 1.45 16.81
N PHE A 9 10.24 0.49 16.28
CA PHE A 9 10.37 -0.89 16.73
C PHE A 9 11.75 -1.44 16.33
N VAL A 10 12.24 -2.37 17.13
CA VAL A 10 13.51 -3.05 16.94
C VAL A 10 13.28 -4.55 16.77
N GLU A 11 14.32 -5.30 16.48
CA GLU A 11 14.21 -6.75 16.28
C GLU A 11 13.84 -7.52 17.56
N THR A 12 14.09 -6.94 18.75
CA THR A 12 13.83 -7.61 20.03
C THR A 12 12.38 -7.42 20.48
N LEU A 13 11.61 -8.50 20.52
CA LEU A 13 10.19 -8.52 20.89
C LEU A 13 9.91 -7.86 22.25
N VAL A 14 10.73 -8.16 23.26
CA VAL A 14 10.54 -7.63 24.63
C VAL A 14 10.64 -6.10 24.65
N LEU A 15 11.58 -5.52 23.90
CA LEU A 15 11.71 -4.07 23.77
C LEU A 15 10.50 -3.45 23.05
N ASN A 16 9.98 -4.12 22.03
CA ASN A 16 8.80 -3.68 21.30
C ASN A 16 7.56 -3.69 22.19
N ALA A 17 7.38 -4.74 23.00
CA ALA A 17 6.33 -4.83 24.01
C ALA A 17 6.45 -3.70 25.05
N ALA A 18 7.66 -3.40 25.52
CA ALA A 18 7.92 -2.31 26.46
C ALA A 18 7.60 -0.93 25.86
N LEU A 19 7.90 -0.71 24.56
CA LEU A 19 7.55 0.53 23.86
C LEU A 19 6.04 0.74 23.79
N LEU A 20 5.25 -0.30 23.54
CA LEU A 20 3.79 -0.21 23.58
C LEU A 20 3.27 0.02 25.00
N ARG A 21 3.78 -0.73 25.99
CA ARG A 21 3.38 -0.57 27.40
C ARG A 21 3.70 0.83 27.93
N ARG A 22 4.80 1.44 27.50
CA ARG A 22 5.16 2.82 27.87
C ARG A 22 4.13 3.84 27.35
N ARG A 23 3.57 3.60 26.17
CA ARG A 23 2.58 4.48 25.52
C ARG A 23 1.16 4.25 26.01
N ILE A 24 0.81 3.01 26.34
CA ILE A 24 -0.50 2.60 26.83
C ILE A 24 -0.29 2.09 28.25
N ARG A 25 -0.60 2.95 29.25
CA ARG A 25 -0.42 2.65 30.67
C ARG A 25 -1.70 2.10 31.32
N ASP A 26 -2.60 1.59 30.50
CA ASP A 26 -3.87 1.03 30.90
C ASP A 26 -3.70 -0.45 31.30
N PRO A 27 -4.23 -0.92 32.46
CA PRO A 27 -4.22 -2.32 32.85
C PRO A 27 -5.00 -3.23 31.88
N GLN A 28 -5.94 -2.68 31.10
CA GLN A 28 -6.68 -3.42 30.09
C GLN A 28 -5.84 -3.78 28.85
N LEU A 29 -4.60 -3.26 28.74
CA LEU A 29 -3.68 -3.68 27.69
C LEU A 29 -3.15 -5.08 27.99
N SER A 30 -3.50 -6.04 27.14
CA SER A 30 -3.02 -7.42 27.21
C SER A 30 -1.96 -7.70 26.15
N LEU A 31 -0.94 -8.46 26.55
CA LEU A 31 0.09 -9.02 25.67
C LEU A 31 0.17 -10.51 25.94
N GLU A 32 -0.16 -11.32 24.96
CA GLU A 32 -0.06 -12.77 25.06
C GLU A 32 1.07 -13.28 24.18
N LEU A 33 1.96 -14.08 24.77
CA LEU A 33 3.10 -14.69 24.08
C LEU A 33 2.75 -16.10 23.63
N MET A 34 3.14 -16.43 22.39
CA MET A 34 2.98 -17.74 21.76
C MET A 34 4.23 -18.10 21.01
N GLY A 35 4.71 -19.35 21.13
CA GLY A 35 5.84 -19.86 20.33
C GLY A 35 5.36 -20.49 19.04
N VAL A 36 5.99 -20.16 17.91
CA VAL A 36 5.69 -20.70 16.59
C VAL A 36 6.93 -21.32 15.97
N GLY A 37 6.76 -22.46 15.30
CA GLY A 37 7.84 -23.23 14.69
C GLY A 37 8.41 -24.31 15.62
N THR A 38 8.68 -25.48 15.04
CA THR A 38 9.21 -26.62 15.81
C THR A 38 10.70 -26.51 16.12
N ARG A 39 11.44 -25.82 15.24
CA ARG A 39 12.89 -25.59 15.37
C ARG A 39 13.21 -24.16 15.81
N SER A 40 12.66 -23.13 15.14
CA SER A 40 12.95 -21.73 15.49
C SER A 40 12.35 -21.32 16.83
N ARG A 41 11.15 -21.88 17.17
CA ARG A 41 10.39 -21.49 18.38
C ARG A 41 10.31 -19.98 18.53
N SER A 42 10.06 -19.29 17.40
CA SER A 42 10.00 -17.85 17.38
C SER A 42 8.86 -17.32 18.25
N ASP A 43 9.17 -16.37 19.11
CA ASP A 43 8.18 -15.75 19.97
C ASP A 43 7.28 -14.80 19.17
N VAL A 44 5.98 -14.95 19.35
CA VAL A 44 4.94 -14.11 18.76
C VAL A 44 4.12 -13.50 19.87
N ALA A 45 4.01 -12.19 19.92
CA ALA A 45 3.16 -11.48 20.87
C ALA A 45 1.90 -10.94 20.20
N VAL A 46 0.75 -11.23 20.77
CA VAL A 46 -0.55 -10.66 20.36
C VAL A 46 -0.95 -9.61 21.39
N CYS A 47 -1.04 -8.35 20.95
CA CYS A 47 -1.30 -7.19 21.78
C CYS A 47 -2.66 -6.57 21.44
N TYR A 48 -3.49 -6.31 22.46
CA TYR A 48 -4.86 -5.79 22.29
C TYR A 48 -5.38 -5.14 23.57
N MET A 49 -6.49 -4.38 23.46
CA MET A 49 -7.25 -3.87 24.61
C MET A 49 -8.40 -4.83 24.94
N GLU A 50 -8.47 -5.33 26.16
CA GLU A 50 -9.48 -6.30 26.60
C GLU A 50 -10.92 -5.80 26.49
N ASP A 51 -11.14 -4.51 26.70
CA ASP A 51 -12.44 -3.85 26.67
C ASP A 51 -12.93 -3.46 25.28
N LYS A 52 -12.04 -3.45 24.27
CA LYS A 52 -12.34 -2.94 22.93
C LYS A 52 -12.20 -3.96 21.81
N VAL A 53 -11.40 -5.00 22.03
CA VAL A 53 -11.10 -6.01 21.01
C VAL A 53 -12.33 -6.83 20.62
N ASP A 54 -12.46 -7.14 19.34
CA ASP A 54 -13.40 -8.18 18.89
C ASP A 54 -12.86 -9.55 19.33
N LYS A 55 -13.50 -10.11 20.35
CA LYS A 55 -13.11 -11.41 20.93
C LYS A 55 -13.17 -12.56 19.93
N LYS A 56 -14.13 -12.53 18.99
CA LYS A 56 -14.23 -13.56 17.96
C LYS A 56 -13.04 -13.53 17.01
N LEU A 57 -12.63 -12.33 16.62
CA LEU A 57 -11.43 -12.15 15.80
C LEU A 57 -10.18 -12.57 16.56
N LEU A 58 -10.04 -12.14 17.82
CA LEU A 58 -8.90 -12.49 18.67
C LEU A 58 -8.74 -14.00 18.82
N ASP A 59 -9.83 -14.71 19.13
CA ASP A 59 -9.82 -16.17 19.26
C ASP A 59 -9.49 -16.85 17.92
N SER A 60 -9.98 -16.31 16.81
CA SER A 60 -9.65 -16.83 15.48
C SER A 60 -8.15 -16.69 15.17
N ILE A 61 -7.56 -15.52 15.46
CA ILE A 61 -6.14 -15.26 15.26
C ILE A 61 -5.30 -16.18 16.13
N LYS A 62 -5.60 -16.28 17.42
CA LYS A 62 -4.89 -17.17 18.36
C LYS A 62 -4.92 -18.62 17.89
N LYS A 63 -6.10 -19.13 17.52
CA LYS A 63 -6.25 -20.50 17.00
C LYS A 63 -5.44 -20.73 15.74
N ARG A 64 -5.41 -19.76 14.81
CA ARG A 64 -4.60 -19.86 13.59
C ARG A 64 -3.11 -19.87 13.90
N ILE A 65 -2.62 -18.98 14.79
CA ILE A 65 -1.21 -18.97 15.21
C ILE A 65 -0.84 -20.32 15.85
N GLN A 66 -1.68 -20.86 16.73
CA GLN A 66 -1.45 -22.16 17.38
C GLN A 66 -1.52 -23.35 16.42
N ALA A 67 -2.25 -23.21 15.33
CA ALA A 67 -2.39 -24.25 14.31
C ALA A 67 -1.21 -24.31 13.33
N ILE A 68 -0.34 -23.31 13.31
CA ILE A 68 0.83 -23.26 12.40
C ILE A 68 1.77 -24.42 12.69
N ARG A 69 2.10 -25.19 11.64
CA ARG A 69 3.01 -26.35 11.69
C ARG A 69 4.14 -26.16 10.69
N VAL A 70 5.07 -25.29 11.03
CA VAL A 70 6.28 -25.02 10.24
C VAL A 70 7.53 -25.29 11.08
N GLU A 71 8.66 -25.58 10.44
CA GLU A 71 9.90 -25.76 11.16
C GLU A 71 10.43 -24.43 11.73
N ALA A 72 10.33 -23.36 10.93
CA ALA A 72 10.82 -22.04 11.30
C ALA A 72 10.03 -20.93 10.57
N LEU A 73 9.92 -19.76 11.21
CA LEU A 73 9.52 -18.52 10.56
C LEU A 73 10.76 -17.86 9.97
N THR A 74 11.13 -18.21 8.74
CA THR A 74 12.40 -17.79 8.12
C THR A 74 12.48 -16.29 7.86
N MET A 75 11.37 -15.66 7.48
CA MET A 75 11.24 -14.22 7.25
C MET A 75 10.38 -13.57 8.34
N ASN A 76 10.42 -14.13 9.55
CA ASN A 76 9.76 -13.60 10.76
C ASN A 76 8.30 -13.20 10.53
N ILE A 77 7.99 -11.90 10.52
CA ILE A 77 6.63 -11.39 10.42
C ILE A 77 5.97 -11.74 9.07
N GLU A 78 6.72 -11.73 7.97
CA GLU A 78 6.21 -12.09 6.65
C GLU A 78 5.84 -13.58 6.57
N SER A 79 6.69 -14.46 7.12
CA SER A 79 6.39 -15.90 7.20
C SER A 79 5.15 -16.17 8.07
N LEU A 80 4.97 -15.39 9.15
CA LEU A 80 3.76 -15.47 9.95
C LEU A 80 2.53 -15.03 9.15
N ALA A 81 2.64 -13.93 8.40
CA ALA A 81 1.56 -13.41 7.57
C ALA A 81 1.11 -14.44 6.53
N GLU A 82 2.05 -15.10 5.86
CA GLU A 82 1.77 -16.19 4.90
C GLU A 82 1.05 -17.36 5.58
N CYS A 83 1.49 -17.77 6.77
CA CYS A 83 0.86 -18.85 7.52
C CYS A 83 -0.55 -18.50 8.02
N LEU A 84 -0.79 -17.25 8.37
CA LEU A 84 -2.10 -16.79 8.83
C LEU A 84 -3.13 -16.71 7.71
N TYR A 85 -2.67 -16.54 6.47
CA TYR A 85 -3.52 -16.32 5.31
C TYR A 85 -3.51 -17.53 4.36
N GLU A 86 -4.29 -18.55 4.66
CA GLU A 86 -4.28 -19.86 3.99
C GLU A 86 -4.58 -19.87 2.49
N HIS A 87 -5.18 -18.84 1.91
CA HIS A 87 -5.62 -18.94 0.51
C HIS A 87 -5.54 -17.59 -0.22
N LYS A 88 -4.99 -17.61 -1.43
CA LYS A 88 -5.07 -16.57 -2.48
C LYS A 88 -3.91 -15.58 -2.55
N TRP A 89 -2.73 -16.12 -2.74
CA TRP A 89 -1.57 -15.39 -3.26
C TRP A 89 -1.82 -14.70 -4.63
N ILE A 90 -2.92 -15.05 -5.33
CA ILE A 90 -3.33 -14.43 -6.60
C ILE A 90 -3.80 -12.97 -6.42
N ASN A 91 -4.31 -12.59 -5.23
CA ASN A 91 -4.76 -11.22 -5.00
C ASN A 91 -3.57 -10.35 -4.53
N PRO A 92 -3.12 -9.34 -5.33
CA PRO A 92 -1.94 -8.56 -5.02
C PRO A 92 -2.16 -7.52 -3.91
N PHE A 93 -3.39 -7.24 -3.50
CA PHE A 93 -3.68 -6.24 -2.49
C PHE A 93 -3.27 -6.72 -1.10
N PRO A 94 -2.54 -5.88 -0.32
CA PRO A 94 -2.08 -6.22 1.02
C PRO A 94 -3.23 -6.57 1.96
N LYS A 95 -3.01 -7.55 2.83
CA LYS A 95 -4.00 -8.06 3.78
C LYS A 95 -3.82 -7.50 5.18
N PHE A 96 -2.63 -7.03 5.46
CA PHE A 96 -2.19 -6.51 6.74
C PHE A 96 -1.66 -5.10 6.57
N LYS A 97 -1.72 -4.32 7.62
CA LYS A 97 -0.98 -3.07 7.72
C LYS A 97 0.25 -3.30 8.57
N TYR A 98 1.41 -3.03 8.00
CA TYR A 98 2.66 -3.07 8.74
C TYR A 98 3.02 -1.69 9.26
N SER A 99 3.69 -1.64 10.39
CA SER A 99 4.20 -0.40 10.95
C SER A 99 5.46 -0.65 11.77
N GLU A 100 6.48 0.15 11.52
CA GLU A 100 7.70 0.21 12.32
C GLU A 100 7.56 1.24 13.47
N ARG A 101 6.42 1.93 13.56
CA ARG A 101 6.18 3.03 14.48
C ARG A 101 5.35 2.61 15.69
N PRO A 102 5.90 2.70 16.92
CA PRO A 102 5.15 2.38 18.14
C PRO A 102 3.97 3.33 18.42
N ASP A 103 4.00 4.58 17.92
CA ASP A 103 2.88 5.52 18.07
C ASP A 103 1.67 5.09 17.24
N THR A 104 1.89 4.66 15.99
CA THR A 104 0.85 4.12 15.10
C THR A 104 0.25 2.84 15.65
N ALA A 105 1.10 1.92 16.12
CA ALA A 105 0.64 0.67 16.72
C ALA A 105 -0.16 0.90 18.00
N ALA A 106 0.28 1.81 18.88
CA ALA A 106 -0.44 2.17 20.08
C ALA A 106 -1.82 2.79 19.78
N ALA A 107 -1.91 3.69 18.79
CA ALA A 107 -3.18 4.26 18.35
C ALA A 107 -4.12 3.16 17.82
N ALA A 108 -3.63 2.23 17.03
CA ALA A 108 -4.41 1.11 16.50
C ALA A 108 -4.96 0.21 17.63
N VAL A 109 -4.13 -0.11 18.64
CA VAL A 109 -4.56 -0.90 19.81
C VAL A 109 -5.65 -0.16 20.60
N LEU A 110 -5.49 1.15 20.81
CA LEU A 110 -6.49 1.97 21.51
C LEU A 110 -7.80 2.10 20.72
N ASP A 111 -7.77 1.96 19.41
CA ASP A 111 -8.95 1.91 18.55
C ASP A 111 -9.63 0.54 18.51
N GLY A 112 -9.06 -0.49 19.18
CA GLY A 112 -9.60 -1.85 19.28
C GLY A 112 -9.00 -2.83 18.26
N ASN A 113 -7.98 -2.44 17.52
CA ASN A 113 -7.26 -3.34 16.62
C ASN A 113 -6.31 -4.26 17.44
N ILE A 114 -5.96 -5.37 16.84
CA ILE A 114 -4.98 -6.31 17.35
C ILE A 114 -3.64 -6.02 16.68
N VAL A 115 -2.57 -5.92 17.47
CA VAL A 115 -1.20 -5.77 16.97
C VAL A 115 -0.45 -7.07 17.24
N ILE A 116 0.15 -7.63 16.20
CA ILE A 116 0.94 -8.85 16.27
C ILE A 116 2.40 -8.47 16.05
N MET A 117 3.25 -8.88 16.97
CA MET A 117 4.70 -8.70 16.94
C MET A 117 5.36 -10.06 16.83
N VAL A 118 6.43 -10.14 16.08
CA VAL A 118 7.24 -11.35 15.94
C VAL A 118 8.67 -11.01 16.33
N ASP A 119 9.31 -11.89 17.07
CA ASP A 119 10.71 -11.71 17.43
C ASP A 119 11.61 -11.68 16.18
N ASN A 120 12.70 -10.95 16.25
CA ASN A 120 13.58 -10.65 15.11
C ASN A 120 12.91 -9.85 13.97
N SER A 121 11.85 -9.07 14.28
CA SER A 121 11.18 -8.20 13.29
C SER A 121 11.06 -6.77 13.82
N PRO A 122 11.56 -5.76 13.07
CA PRO A 122 11.45 -4.35 13.44
C PRO A 122 10.08 -3.75 13.06
N ALA A 123 9.17 -4.55 12.56
CA ALA A 123 7.82 -4.13 12.19
C ALA A 123 6.77 -4.94 12.95
N VAL A 124 5.59 -4.38 13.09
CA VAL A 124 4.43 -5.04 13.66
C VAL A 124 3.30 -5.10 12.66
N MET A 125 2.46 -6.13 12.76
CA MET A 125 1.29 -6.34 11.94
C MET A 125 0.04 -5.86 12.67
N ILE A 126 -0.80 -5.06 12.03
CA ILE A 126 -2.04 -4.50 12.57
C ILE A 126 -3.22 -5.16 11.86
N VAL A 127 -4.16 -5.69 12.63
CA VAL A 127 -5.38 -6.35 12.14
C VAL A 127 -6.60 -5.95 12.99
N PRO A 128 -7.80 -5.85 12.40
CA PRO A 128 -8.14 -5.94 10.97
C PRO A 128 -7.68 -4.72 10.18
N THR A 129 -7.56 -4.87 8.88
CA THR A 129 -7.08 -3.79 8.00
C THR A 129 -7.99 -3.65 6.78
N SER A 130 -8.41 -2.43 6.49
CA SER A 130 -9.13 -2.06 5.26
C SER A 130 -8.20 -1.35 4.27
N ILE A 131 -8.63 -1.18 3.02
CA ILE A 131 -7.88 -0.40 2.03
C ILE A 131 -7.62 1.03 2.50
N PHE A 132 -8.58 1.63 3.22
CA PHE A 132 -8.46 2.98 3.78
C PHE A 132 -7.35 3.07 4.84
N ASP A 133 -7.20 2.01 5.66
CA ASP A 133 -6.16 1.96 6.70
C ASP A 133 -4.76 1.89 6.09
N ILE A 134 -4.62 1.21 4.95
CA ILE A 134 -3.33 1.07 4.25
C ILE A 134 -2.91 2.38 3.58
N ILE A 135 -3.86 3.13 3.02
CA ILE A 135 -3.59 4.41 2.36
C ILE A 135 -3.33 5.52 3.40
N GLU A 136 -3.87 5.36 4.61
CA GLU A 136 -3.71 6.34 5.70
C GLU A 136 -2.29 6.33 6.27
N GLU A 137 -1.68 7.54 6.37
CA GLU A 137 -0.34 7.75 6.93
C GLU A 137 -0.42 8.42 8.30
N ALA A 138 0.40 7.95 9.24
CA ALA A 138 0.44 8.51 10.59
C ALA A 138 0.89 9.99 10.61
N ASP A 139 1.70 10.40 9.65
CA ASP A 139 2.19 11.77 9.57
C ASP A 139 1.09 12.81 9.28
N ASP A 140 -0.06 12.39 8.74
CA ASP A 140 -1.23 13.27 8.55
C ASP A 140 -1.72 13.87 9.87
N TYR A 141 -1.50 13.17 10.99
CA TYR A 141 -1.89 13.63 12.33
C TYR A 141 -0.93 14.67 12.93
N ASN A 142 0.25 14.82 12.37
CA ASN A 142 1.26 15.79 12.85
C ASN A 142 1.01 17.22 12.34
N PHE A 143 0.09 17.40 11.40
CA PHE A 143 -0.29 18.70 10.84
C PHE A 143 -1.63 19.20 11.40
N ALA A 144 -1.98 20.45 11.10
CA ALA A 144 -3.32 20.96 11.40
C ALA A 144 -4.41 20.14 10.68
N PRO A 145 -5.63 20.02 11.25
CA PRO A 145 -6.69 19.17 10.68
C PRO A 145 -6.99 19.42 9.21
N VAL A 146 -6.97 20.67 8.78
CA VAL A 146 -7.21 21.06 7.37
C VAL A 146 -6.10 20.52 6.46
N ILE A 147 -4.83 20.71 6.85
CA ILE A 147 -3.67 20.25 6.08
C ILE A 147 -3.62 18.71 6.08
N GLY A 148 -3.82 18.06 7.22
CA GLY A 148 -3.87 16.59 7.29
C GLY A 148 -5.00 16.01 6.43
N THR A 149 -6.16 16.67 6.37
CA THR A 149 -7.25 16.29 5.48
C THR A 149 -6.86 16.45 4.01
N TYR A 150 -6.24 17.58 3.66
CA TYR A 150 -5.74 17.81 2.30
C TYR A 150 -4.74 16.73 1.86
N LEU A 151 -3.74 16.42 2.68
CA LEU A 151 -2.74 15.38 2.39
C LEU A 151 -3.39 14.02 2.20
N ARG A 152 -4.37 13.67 3.03
CA ARG A 152 -5.10 12.41 2.94
C ARG A 152 -5.90 12.31 1.63
N ILE A 153 -6.68 13.36 1.30
CA ILE A 153 -7.44 13.40 0.03
C ILE A 153 -6.48 13.34 -1.17
N SER A 154 -5.38 14.10 -1.13
CA SER A 154 -4.37 14.08 -2.19
C SER A 154 -3.78 12.68 -2.39
N ARG A 155 -3.54 11.92 -1.31
CA ARG A 155 -3.02 10.55 -1.38
C ARG A 155 -4.04 9.59 -2.03
N PHE A 156 -5.33 9.69 -1.66
CA PHE A 156 -6.39 8.94 -2.33
C PHE A 156 -6.49 9.28 -3.83
N LEU A 157 -6.43 10.57 -4.16
CA LEU A 157 -6.46 11.02 -5.55
C LEU A 157 -5.25 10.49 -6.33
N LEU A 158 -4.04 10.61 -5.78
CA LEU A 158 -2.83 10.08 -6.39
C LEU A 158 -2.89 8.57 -6.58
N THR A 159 -3.44 7.81 -5.62
CA THR A 159 -3.65 6.36 -5.76
C THR A 159 -4.54 6.04 -6.96
N LEU A 160 -5.63 6.80 -7.13
CA LEU A 160 -6.53 6.63 -8.27
C LEU A 160 -5.85 7.03 -9.60
N VAL A 161 -5.18 8.17 -9.62
CA VAL A 161 -4.45 8.68 -10.80
C VAL A 161 -3.36 7.68 -11.23
N THR A 162 -2.56 7.18 -10.30
CA THR A 162 -1.49 6.21 -10.64
C THR A 162 -2.02 4.92 -11.23
N MET A 163 -3.22 4.50 -10.88
CA MET A 163 -3.83 3.29 -11.42
C MET A 163 -4.44 3.51 -12.80
N LEU A 164 -5.10 4.65 -13.03
CA LEU A 164 -5.94 4.87 -14.22
C LEU A 164 -5.28 5.71 -15.32
N LEU A 165 -4.28 6.54 -14.99
CA LEU A 165 -3.77 7.57 -15.91
C LEU A 165 -3.30 7.00 -17.25
N THR A 166 -2.36 6.07 -17.21
CA THR A 166 -1.76 5.54 -18.46
C THR A 166 -2.72 4.68 -19.27
N PRO A 167 -3.56 3.79 -18.71
CA PRO A 167 -4.54 3.06 -19.51
C PRO A 167 -5.63 3.97 -20.11
N THR A 168 -6.07 5.00 -19.34
CA THR A 168 -7.04 5.97 -19.85
C THR A 168 -6.45 6.81 -20.98
N TRP A 169 -5.21 7.24 -20.82
CA TRP A 169 -4.51 7.98 -21.86
C TRP A 169 -4.32 7.15 -23.14
N LEU A 170 -3.93 5.87 -23.02
CA LEU A 170 -3.84 4.96 -24.16
C LEU A 170 -5.20 4.83 -24.86
N LEU A 171 -6.28 4.63 -24.11
CA LEU A 171 -7.63 4.54 -24.65
C LEU A 171 -8.04 5.79 -25.44
N LEU A 172 -7.68 6.98 -24.94
CA LEU A 172 -8.00 8.25 -25.58
C LEU A 172 -7.18 8.47 -26.86
N ILE A 173 -5.91 8.07 -26.90
CA ILE A 173 -5.08 8.16 -28.10
C ILE A 173 -5.59 7.22 -29.20
N ASP A 174 -6.01 6.01 -28.82
CA ASP A 174 -6.56 5.04 -29.77
C ASP A 174 -7.94 5.45 -30.32
N ASN A 175 -8.61 6.43 -29.66
CA ASN A 175 -9.93 6.93 -30.04
C ASN A 175 -9.97 8.47 -30.07
N PRO A 176 -9.22 9.13 -30.97
CA PRO A 176 -9.11 10.59 -30.98
C PRO A 176 -10.45 11.32 -31.24
N GLN A 177 -11.44 10.63 -31.81
CA GLN A 177 -12.78 11.16 -32.03
C GLN A 177 -13.55 11.47 -30.74
N TRP A 178 -13.10 10.97 -29.59
CA TRP A 178 -13.71 11.25 -28.29
C TRP A 178 -13.11 12.48 -27.60
N LEU A 179 -11.99 12.98 -28.12
CA LEU A 179 -11.29 14.11 -27.55
C LEU A 179 -11.92 15.42 -28.01
N PRO A 180 -12.37 16.28 -27.08
CA PRO A 180 -12.73 17.64 -27.42
C PRO A 180 -11.49 18.45 -27.83
N GLU A 181 -11.68 19.48 -28.66
CA GLU A 181 -10.58 20.28 -29.20
C GLU A 181 -9.61 20.85 -28.13
N TRP A 182 -10.14 21.23 -26.96
CA TRP A 182 -9.32 21.75 -25.86
C TRP A 182 -8.43 20.69 -25.19
N MET A 183 -8.66 19.39 -25.42
CA MET A 183 -7.84 18.30 -24.92
C MET A 183 -6.86 17.74 -25.97
N MET A 184 -6.82 18.27 -27.18
CA MET A 184 -5.93 17.77 -28.22
C MET A 184 -4.44 17.82 -27.86
N PHE A 185 -4.06 18.63 -26.87
CA PHE A 185 -2.68 18.69 -26.34
C PHE A 185 -2.19 17.39 -25.67
N ILE A 186 -3.09 16.47 -25.33
CA ILE A 186 -2.70 15.18 -24.74
C ILE A 186 -2.33 14.13 -25.80
N THR A 187 -2.60 14.40 -27.07
CA THR A 187 -2.25 13.50 -28.17
C THR A 187 -0.75 13.53 -28.42
N VAL A 188 -0.23 12.45 -28.99
CA VAL A 188 1.18 12.37 -29.37
C VAL A 188 1.44 13.30 -30.54
N SER A 189 2.42 14.19 -30.40
CA SER A 189 2.77 15.20 -31.42
C SER A 189 3.76 14.69 -32.46
N ASP A 190 4.64 13.77 -32.06
CA ASP A 190 5.72 13.24 -32.89
C ASP A 190 5.30 11.95 -33.60
N GLU A 191 6.06 11.56 -34.63
CA GLU A 191 5.88 10.28 -35.31
C GLU A 191 6.05 9.11 -34.34
N ILE A 192 5.06 8.21 -34.30
CA ILE A 192 5.07 7.04 -33.45
C ILE A 192 5.88 5.92 -34.10
N THR A 193 7.14 5.78 -33.71
CA THR A 193 8.01 4.70 -34.19
C THR A 193 7.71 3.38 -33.51
N VAL A 194 7.54 3.41 -32.18
CA VAL A 194 7.15 2.25 -31.33
C VAL A 194 5.72 2.47 -30.84
N PRO A 195 4.80 1.51 -31.00
CA PRO A 195 3.43 1.66 -30.48
C PRO A 195 3.41 2.06 -29.01
N VAL A 196 2.56 3.04 -28.66
CA VAL A 196 2.50 3.66 -27.31
C VAL A 196 2.34 2.62 -26.21
N PHE A 197 1.56 1.56 -26.44
CA PHE A 197 1.42 0.45 -25.51
C PHE A 197 2.78 -0.17 -25.11
N PHE A 198 3.63 -0.46 -26.09
CA PHE A 198 4.96 -1.04 -25.81
C PHE A 198 5.89 -0.03 -25.15
N GLN A 199 5.80 1.26 -25.50
CA GLN A 199 6.54 2.32 -24.81
C GLN A 199 6.19 2.33 -23.31
N LEU A 200 4.89 2.32 -22.96
CA LEU A 200 4.43 2.31 -21.57
C LEU A 200 4.90 1.06 -20.81
N LEU A 201 4.83 -0.14 -21.41
CA LEU A 201 5.32 -1.37 -20.78
C LEU A 201 6.82 -1.34 -20.55
N LEU A 202 7.60 -0.89 -21.54
CA LEU A 202 9.06 -0.79 -21.40
C LEU A 202 9.45 0.22 -20.32
N LEU A 203 8.73 1.35 -20.23
CA LEU A 203 8.95 2.34 -19.18
C LEU A 203 8.61 1.79 -17.79
N GLU A 204 7.51 1.02 -17.64
CA GLU A 204 7.21 0.32 -16.39
C GLU A 204 8.35 -0.60 -15.95
N LEU A 205 8.88 -1.39 -16.88
CA LEU A 205 10.01 -2.29 -16.60
C LEU A 205 11.30 -1.53 -16.29
N SER A 206 11.56 -0.46 -17.03
CA SER A 206 12.76 0.38 -16.85
C SER A 206 12.76 1.05 -15.47
N ILE A 207 11.61 1.58 -15.02
CA ILE A 207 11.45 2.20 -13.72
C ILE A 207 11.65 1.16 -12.60
N ASP A 208 11.15 -0.07 -12.75
CA ASP A 208 11.43 -1.14 -11.79
C ASP A 208 12.90 -1.54 -11.78
N GLY A 209 13.52 -1.64 -12.96
CA GLY A 209 14.94 -1.89 -13.08
C GLY A 209 15.77 -0.83 -12.34
N LEU A 210 15.40 0.45 -12.45
CA LEU A 210 16.04 1.54 -11.71
C LEU A 210 15.83 1.41 -10.19
N LYS A 211 14.63 1.03 -9.75
CA LYS A 211 14.35 0.79 -8.33
C LYS A 211 15.20 -0.35 -7.78
N LEU A 212 15.24 -1.48 -8.48
CA LEU A 212 16.03 -2.64 -8.08
C LEU A 212 17.54 -2.32 -8.07
N ALA A 213 18.00 -1.57 -9.06
CA ALA A 213 19.39 -1.10 -9.11
C ALA A 213 19.70 -0.17 -7.92
N ALA A 214 18.80 0.74 -7.56
CA ALA A 214 18.98 1.66 -6.44
C ALA A 214 19.07 0.94 -5.09
N VAL A 215 18.27 -0.13 -4.88
CA VAL A 215 18.32 -0.95 -3.66
C VAL A 215 19.62 -1.72 -3.55
N ASN A 216 20.16 -2.24 -4.67
CA ASN A 216 21.36 -3.05 -4.70
C ASN A 216 22.67 -2.24 -4.80
N THR A 217 22.57 -0.93 -5.01
CA THR A 217 23.75 -0.07 -5.21
C THR A 217 24.16 0.60 -3.90
N PRO A 218 25.45 0.57 -3.54
CA PRO A 218 25.95 1.35 -2.40
C PRO A 218 25.58 2.83 -2.52
N THR A 219 25.30 3.47 -1.39
CA THR A 219 24.84 4.88 -1.31
C THR A 219 25.75 5.88 -2.07
N LEU A 220 27.06 5.61 -2.11
CA LEU A 220 28.02 6.44 -2.84
C LEU A 220 27.81 6.44 -4.36
N LEU A 221 27.26 5.37 -4.92
CA LEU A 221 27.04 5.21 -6.36
C LEU A 221 25.58 5.48 -6.77
N SER A 222 24.65 5.57 -5.83
CA SER A 222 23.22 5.76 -6.13
C SER A 222 22.94 7.09 -6.83
N THR A 223 23.61 8.18 -6.43
CA THR A 223 23.45 9.49 -7.07
C THR A 223 23.98 9.52 -8.51
N PRO A 224 25.22 9.07 -8.82
CA PRO A 224 25.70 8.97 -10.18
C PRO A 224 24.82 8.07 -11.07
N LEU A 225 24.36 6.93 -10.55
CA LEU A 225 23.47 6.02 -11.26
C LEU A 225 22.13 6.69 -11.63
N SER A 226 21.55 7.45 -10.69
CA SER A 226 20.30 8.17 -10.94
C SER A 226 20.44 9.25 -12.00
N VAL A 227 21.59 9.97 -12.04
CA VAL A 227 21.87 10.98 -13.07
C VAL A 227 22.04 10.31 -14.43
N VAL A 228 22.85 9.25 -14.52
CA VAL A 228 23.05 8.50 -15.78
C VAL A 228 21.72 7.92 -16.27
N ALA A 229 20.93 7.32 -15.39
CA ALA A 229 19.62 6.79 -15.72
C ALA A 229 18.67 7.89 -16.23
N GLY A 230 18.66 9.07 -15.60
CA GLY A 230 17.85 10.21 -16.03
C GLY A 230 18.22 10.70 -17.44
N ILE A 231 19.51 10.77 -17.75
CA ILE A 231 19.99 11.18 -19.09
C ILE A 231 19.71 10.08 -20.12
N VAL A 232 20.08 8.84 -19.85
CA VAL A 232 19.95 7.73 -20.81
C VAL A 232 18.48 7.40 -21.09
N VAL A 233 17.68 7.22 -20.04
CA VAL A 233 16.26 6.83 -20.18
C VAL A 233 15.40 8.05 -20.56
N GLY A 234 15.74 9.25 -20.09
CA GLY A 234 14.98 10.46 -20.39
C GLY A 234 15.34 11.06 -21.76
N GLU A 235 16.54 11.59 -21.89
CA GLU A 235 16.91 12.41 -23.04
C GLU A 235 17.24 11.57 -24.29
N TYR A 236 18.09 10.55 -24.15
CA TYR A 236 18.48 9.73 -25.30
C TYR A 236 17.37 8.84 -25.84
N ALA A 237 16.50 8.33 -24.97
CA ALA A 237 15.39 7.48 -25.37
C ALA A 237 14.35 8.25 -26.21
N VAL A 238 14.11 9.52 -25.89
CA VAL A 238 13.23 10.40 -26.69
C VAL A 238 13.95 10.84 -27.97
N SER A 239 15.19 11.32 -27.88
CA SER A 239 15.94 11.79 -29.03
C SER A 239 16.24 10.71 -30.09
N SER A 240 16.30 9.44 -29.68
CA SER A 240 16.44 8.29 -30.57
C SER A 240 15.13 7.81 -31.19
N GLY A 241 13.98 8.41 -30.84
CA GLY A 241 12.67 8.05 -31.35
C GLY A 241 12.08 6.75 -30.77
N TRP A 242 12.66 6.22 -29.69
CA TRP A 242 12.11 5.02 -29.01
C TRP A 242 10.88 5.36 -28.17
N PHE A 243 10.86 6.54 -27.53
CA PHE A 243 9.76 7.00 -26.72
C PHE A 243 9.33 8.41 -27.13
N ASN A 244 8.02 8.63 -27.11
CA ASN A 244 7.45 9.96 -27.26
C ASN A 244 7.57 10.74 -25.94
N ALA A 245 7.68 12.06 -26.01
CA ALA A 245 7.78 12.92 -24.84
C ALA A 245 6.56 12.80 -23.92
N GLU A 246 5.38 12.63 -24.49
CA GLU A 246 4.12 12.45 -23.77
C GLU A 246 4.11 11.13 -22.96
N SER A 247 4.58 10.00 -23.56
CA SER A 247 4.72 8.72 -22.86
C SER A 247 5.62 8.86 -21.64
N MET A 248 6.75 9.56 -21.79
CA MET A 248 7.68 9.84 -20.69
C MET A 248 7.03 10.70 -19.60
N LEU A 249 6.30 11.74 -19.98
CA LEU A 249 5.62 12.64 -19.04
C LEU A 249 4.58 11.89 -18.20
N TYR A 250 3.68 11.12 -18.83
CA TYR A 250 2.65 10.38 -18.11
C TYR A 250 3.24 9.31 -17.19
N MET A 251 4.29 8.62 -17.64
CA MET A 251 4.99 7.66 -16.80
C MET A 251 5.75 8.31 -15.64
N ALA A 252 6.29 9.51 -15.84
CA ALA A 252 6.91 10.26 -14.73
C ALA A 252 5.88 10.63 -13.66
N VAL A 253 4.70 11.12 -14.04
CA VAL A 253 3.60 11.42 -13.10
C VAL A 253 3.18 10.18 -12.32
N VAL A 254 2.99 9.05 -13.01
CA VAL A 254 2.62 7.77 -12.40
C VAL A 254 3.70 7.28 -11.45
N SER A 255 4.98 7.43 -11.79
CA SER A 255 6.10 7.04 -10.94
C SER A 255 6.14 7.84 -9.65
N VAL A 256 6.02 9.18 -9.74
CA VAL A 256 5.95 10.07 -8.58
C VAL A 256 4.76 9.68 -7.68
N GLY A 257 3.60 9.45 -8.27
CA GLY A 257 2.42 9.01 -7.52
C GLY A 257 2.59 7.64 -6.86
N THR A 258 3.31 6.70 -7.49
CA THR A 258 3.63 5.40 -6.88
C THR A 258 4.56 5.56 -5.67
N TYR A 259 5.56 6.45 -5.73
CA TYR A 259 6.44 6.74 -4.59
C TYR A 259 5.75 7.48 -3.44
N SER A 260 4.64 8.17 -3.70
CA SER A 260 3.86 8.87 -2.67
C SER A 260 2.95 7.95 -1.84
N GLN A 261 2.86 6.66 -2.16
CA GLN A 261 2.05 5.71 -1.42
C GLN A 261 2.63 5.42 -0.04
N ALA A 262 1.75 5.31 0.97
CA ALA A 262 2.12 4.99 2.34
C ALA A 262 2.65 3.54 2.49
N SER A 263 2.19 2.63 1.65
CA SER A 263 2.58 1.22 1.64
C SER A 263 3.21 0.85 0.30
N PHE A 264 4.41 0.27 0.35
CA PHE A 264 5.09 -0.27 -0.84
C PHE A 264 4.28 -1.39 -1.50
N GLU A 265 3.71 -2.30 -0.70
CA GLU A 265 2.87 -3.39 -1.21
C GLU A 265 1.67 -2.86 -1.98
N MET A 266 1.00 -1.82 -1.44
CA MET A 266 -0.12 -1.17 -2.11
C MET A 266 0.31 -0.53 -3.43
N GLY A 267 1.49 0.11 -3.46
CA GLY A 267 2.07 0.68 -4.67
C GLY A 267 2.29 -0.37 -5.76
N TYR A 268 2.86 -1.53 -5.41
CA TYR A 268 3.05 -2.65 -6.34
C TYR A 268 1.73 -3.32 -6.75
N ALA A 269 0.77 -3.46 -5.84
CA ALA A 269 -0.57 -3.98 -6.17
C ALA A 269 -1.27 -3.08 -7.21
N MET A 270 -1.23 -1.77 -7.01
CA MET A 270 -1.79 -0.80 -7.97
C MET A 270 -1.06 -0.84 -9.32
N LYS A 271 0.26 -0.95 -9.31
CA LYS A 271 1.06 -1.11 -10.52
C LYS A 271 0.68 -2.37 -11.29
N PHE A 272 0.58 -3.51 -10.61
CA PHE A 272 0.20 -4.78 -11.23
C PHE A 272 -1.18 -4.70 -11.87
N MET A 273 -2.16 -4.11 -11.18
CA MET A 273 -3.49 -3.87 -11.73
C MET A 273 -3.49 -2.90 -12.90
N ARG A 274 -2.66 -1.86 -12.88
CA ARG A 274 -2.47 -0.92 -14.00
C ARG A 274 -1.94 -1.64 -15.24
N ILE A 275 -0.94 -2.51 -15.09
CA ILE A 275 -0.38 -3.28 -16.21
C ILE A 275 -1.45 -4.19 -16.83
N ILE A 276 -2.25 -4.88 -16.00
CA ILE A 276 -3.36 -5.70 -16.49
C ILE A 276 -4.38 -4.84 -17.25
N LEU A 277 -4.76 -3.70 -16.68
CA LEU A 277 -5.70 -2.77 -17.30
C LEU A 277 -5.15 -2.24 -18.65
N LEU A 278 -3.85 -1.90 -18.68
CA LEU A 278 -3.17 -1.45 -19.89
C LEU A 278 -3.19 -2.52 -20.98
N CYS A 279 -2.86 -3.77 -20.64
CA CYS A 279 -2.90 -4.90 -21.59
C CYS A 279 -4.31 -5.16 -22.13
N LEU A 280 -5.33 -5.13 -21.25
CA LEU A 280 -6.72 -5.32 -21.67
C LEU A 280 -7.20 -4.18 -22.56
N THR A 281 -6.82 -2.93 -22.24
CA THR A 281 -7.15 -1.76 -23.05
C THR A 281 -6.51 -1.84 -24.44
N ALA A 282 -5.23 -2.20 -24.53
CA ALA A 282 -4.55 -2.38 -25.80
C ALA A 282 -5.14 -3.50 -26.66
N ALA A 283 -5.59 -4.61 -26.05
CA ALA A 283 -6.12 -5.76 -26.76
C ALA A 283 -7.56 -5.58 -27.23
N PHE A 284 -8.42 -4.95 -26.42
CA PHE A 284 -9.87 -4.88 -26.62
C PHE A 284 -10.45 -3.47 -26.59
N ASN A 285 -9.59 -2.44 -26.62
CA ASN A 285 -9.98 -1.02 -26.60
C ASN A 285 -10.95 -0.72 -25.43
N LEU A 286 -12.05 -0.02 -25.67
CA LEU A 286 -13.03 0.35 -24.64
C LEU A 286 -13.60 -0.86 -23.86
N ALA A 287 -13.89 -1.95 -24.57
CA ALA A 287 -14.39 -3.17 -23.92
C ALA A 287 -13.38 -3.74 -22.91
N GLY A 288 -12.09 -3.75 -23.30
CA GLY A 288 -10.98 -4.15 -22.41
C GLY A 288 -10.79 -3.22 -21.22
N TYR A 289 -10.93 -1.91 -21.44
CA TYR A 289 -10.84 -0.92 -20.36
C TYR A 289 -11.95 -1.11 -19.32
N ILE A 290 -13.21 -1.27 -19.79
CA ILE A 290 -14.35 -1.52 -18.89
C ILE A 290 -14.18 -2.86 -18.15
N ALA A 291 -13.81 -3.93 -18.87
CA ALA A 291 -13.56 -5.24 -18.27
C ALA A 291 -12.44 -5.18 -17.22
N GLY A 292 -11.36 -4.45 -17.50
CA GLY A 292 -10.25 -4.25 -16.57
C GLY A 292 -10.64 -3.47 -15.31
N ILE A 293 -11.44 -2.41 -15.45
CA ILE A 293 -11.98 -1.68 -14.28
C ILE A 293 -12.86 -2.58 -13.44
N LEU A 294 -13.74 -3.37 -14.06
CA LEU A 294 -14.59 -4.32 -13.34
C LEU A 294 -13.76 -5.41 -12.65
N LEU A 295 -12.69 -5.90 -13.29
CA LEU A 295 -11.75 -6.84 -12.69
C LEU A 295 -11.09 -6.25 -11.44
N ILE A 296 -10.59 -5.02 -11.53
CA ILE A 296 -9.97 -4.31 -10.40
C ILE A 296 -10.98 -4.14 -9.26
N ALA A 297 -12.17 -3.64 -9.57
CA ALA A 297 -13.24 -3.46 -8.59
C ALA A 297 -13.61 -4.79 -7.92
N ALA A 298 -13.73 -5.87 -8.70
CA ALA A 298 -13.99 -7.21 -8.18
C ALA A 298 -12.84 -7.72 -7.30
N THR A 299 -11.59 -7.53 -7.72
CA THR A 299 -10.40 -7.97 -6.97
C THR A 299 -10.33 -7.26 -5.61
N ILE A 300 -10.67 -5.99 -5.55
CA ILE A 300 -10.73 -5.21 -4.30
C ILE A 300 -11.96 -5.64 -3.46
N ALA A 301 -13.14 -5.78 -4.07
CA ALA A 301 -14.38 -6.10 -3.38
C ALA A 301 -14.39 -7.51 -2.78
N PHE A 302 -13.85 -8.49 -3.51
CA PHE A 302 -13.73 -9.88 -3.03
C PHE A 302 -12.50 -10.13 -2.16
N ASN A 303 -11.69 -9.10 -1.95
CA ASN A 303 -10.62 -9.16 -0.98
C ASN A 303 -11.22 -9.11 0.43
N ARG A 304 -11.17 -10.23 1.15
CA ARG A 304 -11.68 -10.29 2.53
C ARG A 304 -10.53 -10.08 3.52
N THR A 305 -10.83 -9.36 4.59
CA THR A 305 -9.92 -9.24 5.73
C THR A 305 -9.91 -10.54 6.53
N MET A 306 -9.00 -10.70 7.48
CA MET A 306 -8.97 -11.87 8.38
C MET A 306 -10.25 -12.05 9.21
N THR A 307 -10.98 -10.98 9.46
CA THR A 307 -12.29 -11.00 10.14
C THR A 307 -13.42 -11.55 9.27
N GLY A 308 -13.18 -11.77 7.97
CA GLY A 308 -14.26 -11.99 6.99
C GLY A 308 -15.02 -10.73 6.63
N CYS A 309 -14.71 -9.59 7.25
CA CYS A 309 -15.27 -8.29 6.86
C CYS A 309 -14.76 -7.84 5.49
N SER A 310 -15.52 -6.95 4.86
CA SER A 310 -15.15 -6.40 3.57
C SER A 310 -13.88 -5.56 3.68
N TYR A 311 -12.94 -5.77 2.74
CA TYR A 311 -11.73 -4.97 2.59
C TYR A 311 -12.02 -3.49 2.29
N ILE A 312 -13.21 -3.22 1.73
CA ILE A 312 -13.68 -1.87 1.37
C ILE A 312 -14.44 -1.20 2.53
N TYR A 313 -14.47 -1.82 3.73
CA TYR A 313 -15.06 -1.12 4.88
C TYR A 313 -14.38 0.25 5.08
N PRO A 314 -15.12 1.36 5.27
CA PRO A 314 -16.55 1.49 5.60
C PRO A 314 -17.49 1.78 4.40
N LEU A 315 -17.11 1.45 3.18
CA LEU A 315 -18.03 1.57 2.04
C LEU A 315 -19.03 0.41 1.97
N ILE A 316 -18.56 -0.81 2.32
CA ILE A 316 -19.41 -2.01 2.34
C ILE A 316 -19.08 -2.81 3.61
N PRO A 317 -19.99 -2.92 4.61
CA PRO A 317 -21.26 -2.19 4.71
C PRO A 317 -21.05 -0.69 4.89
N PHE A 318 -22.01 0.12 4.42
CA PHE A 318 -21.85 1.57 4.42
C PHE A 318 -22.00 2.17 5.82
N ASP A 319 -20.91 2.78 6.31
CA ASP A 319 -20.89 3.55 7.55
C ASP A 319 -20.39 4.97 7.28
N LYS A 320 -21.33 5.92 7.23
CA LYS A 320 -21.05 7.33 6.95
C LYS A 320 -20.13 7.97 7.99
N LYS A 321 -20.26 7.58 9.27
CA LYS A 321 -19.47 8.17 10.37
C LYS A 321 -18.01 7.73 10.25
N MET A 322 -17.79 6.43 10.04
CA MET A 322 -16.46 5.87 9.86
C MET A 322 -15.82 6.34 8.55
N LEU A 323 -16.59 6.40 7.45
CA LEU A 323 -16.09 6.92 6.18
C LEU A 323 -15.60 8.37 6.30
N LYS A 324 -16.38 9.21 6.99
CA LYS A 324 -15.95 10.59 7.28
C LYS A 324 -14.66 10.64 8.10
N ARG A 325 -14.49 9.76 9.09
CA ARG A 325 -13.26 9.67 9.89
C ARG A 325 -12.06 9.20 9.07
N LYS A 326 -12.27 8.30 8.10
CA LYS A 326 -11.20 7.80 7.23
C LYS A 326 -10.79 8.81 6.16
N LEU A 327 -11.71 9.60 5.65
CA LEU A 327 -11.41 10.63 4.64
C LEU A 327 -10.96 11.96 5.24
N LEU A 328 -11.54 12.36 6.38
CA LEU A 328 -11.26 13.63 7.01
C LEU A 328 -10.52 13.41 8.34
N ARG A 329 -9.50 14.21 8.58
CA ARG A 329 -8.86 14.25 9.89
C ARG A 329 -9.74 14.98 10.91
N VAL A 330 -10.37 14.21 11.81
CA VAL A 330 -11.21 14.76 12.88
C VAL A 330 -10.34 15.22 14.05
N ARG A 331 -10.68 16.35 14.66
CA ARG A 331 -9.98 16.90 15.83
C ARG A 331 -10.22 16.02 17.06
N LEU A 332 -9.15 15.73 17.83
CA LEU A 332 -9.19 14.80 18.97
C LEU A 332 -10.28 15.05 20.01
N PRO A 333 -10.58 16.29 20.47
CA PRO A 333 -11.64 16.48 21.48
C PRO A 333 -13.02 15.99 21.04
N HIS A 334 -13.29 15.95 19.72
CA HIS A 334 -14.54 15.46 19.14
C HIS A 334 -14.41 14.06 18.51
N GLY A 335 -13.20 13.48 18.54
CA GLY A 335 -12.95 12.14 17.99
C GLY A 335 -13.50 11.00 18.83
N ASN A 336 -13.75 11.24 20.12
CA ASN A 336 -14.23 10.26 21.09
C ASN A 336 -15.74 10.26 21.31
N GLU A 337 -16.51 11.06 20.59
CA GLU A 337 -17.97 10.91 20.58
C GLU A 337 -18.33 9.61 19.86
N LYS A 338 -18.66 8.61 20.65
CA LYS A 338 -19.15 7.30 20.25
C LYS A 338 -20.50 7.39 19.55
#